data_79bc267a59c98245017b35c7250c06b8
#
_entry.id   79bc267a59c98245017b35c7250c06b8
#
_cell.length_a   1.000
_cell.length_b   1.000
_cell.length_c   1.000
_cell.angle_alpha   90.00
_cell.angle_beta   90.00
_cell.angle_gamma   90.00
#
_symmetry.space_group_name_H-M   'P 1'
#
loop_
_entity.id
_entity.type
_entity.pdbx_description
1 polymer ?
#
loop_
_entity_poly.entity_id
_entity_poly.type
_entity_poly.pdbx_seq_one_letter_code
_entity_poly.pdbx_strand_id
1 'polypeptide(L)'
;MAAGAVAVGSMDARAAGPDAFRFLFATDIHVQPERAGVAGFKQCVAKMNSLSAKPEFLITGGDLIMDALDVGMDRVKLEWSLFDECMKGLEMPVHHTIGNHDVVGWSAKSIVQPGDQDYGKKIFSERYGQGKTYRSFDHGGWHFILLDSIGQNAATRDYEGRIDDDQLTWLKADLEKVGTRMPVIIVSHIPFFSVWHQVIKGPSFHLDGKALVANVFEFRKLLETHNVKLVLSGHGHVLEKIEIGRTRYIQGGAVCGMWWKGPVYGNPEGFGVIECRADGEFTYAYQSFDWKVQA
;
A
#
# COMPACT_ATOMS: atom_id res chain seq x y z
N MET A 1 -14.33 3.84 -29.93
CA MET A 1 -15.28 3.91 -28.81
C MET A 1 -14.78 4.99 -27.86
N ALA A 2 -15.59 5.99 -27.58
CA ALA A 2 -15.19 7.16 -26.80
C ALA A 2 -14.95 6.75 -25.34
N ALA A 3 -13.75 7.04 -24.80
CA ALA A 3 -13.46 6.87 -23.41
C ALA A 3 -14.26 7.89 -22.60
N GLY A 4 -15.26 7.42 -21.87
CA GLY A 4 -15.99 8.21 -20.91
C GLY A 4 -15.07 8.58 -19.76
N ALA A 5 -14.78 9.86 -19.60
CA ALA A 5 -14.08 10.37 -18.45
C ALA A 5 -14.95 10.12 -17.20
N VAL A 6 -14.45 9.29 -16.30
CA VAL A 6 -15.02 9.18 -14.95
C VAL A 6 -14.75 10.52 -14.26
N ALA A 7 -15.79 11.29 -14.01
CA ALA A 7 -15.69 12.49 -13.23
C ALA A 7 -15.28 12.12 -11.80
N VAL A 8 -14.03 12.36 -11.46
CA VAL A 8 -13.55 12.34 -10.09
C VAL A 8 -14.13 13.59 -9.43
N GLY A 9 -15.19 13.41 -8.63
CA GLY A 9 -15.82 14.51 -7.92
C GLY A 9 -14.78 15.22 -7.05
N SER A 10 -14.55 16.51 -7.32
CA SER A 10 -13.84 17.40 -6.41
C SER A 10 -14.65 17.47 -5.13
N MET A 11 -14.14 16.89 -4.03
CA MET A 11 -14.69 17.17 -2.71
C MET A 11 -14.26 18.59 -2.34
N ASP A 12 -15.25 19.49 -2.20
CA ASP A 12 -15.04 20.75 -1.51
C ASP A 12 -14.38 20.47 -0.15
N ALA A 13 -13.29 21.18 0.12
CA ALA A 13 -12.54 21.09 1.36
C ALA A 13 -13.40 21.63 2.50
N ARG A 14 -14.36 20.83 2.98
CA ARG A 14 -15.00 21.10 4.26
C ARG A 14 -13.92 21.03 5.32
N ALA A 15 -13.76 22.09 6.09
CA ALA A 15 -12.81 22.07 7.20
C ALA A 15 -13.12 20.85 8.08
N ALA A 16 -12.06 20.10 8.44
CA ALA A 16 -12.18 19.01 9.40
C ALA A 16 -12.84 19.53 10.67
N GLY A 17 -13.74 18.77 11.28
CA GLY A 17 -14.27 19.09 12.59
C GLY A 17 -13.12 19.16 13.61
N PRO A 18 -13.32 19.80 14.77
CA PRO A 18 -12.26 20.05 15.76
C PRO A 18 -11.56 18.78 16.26
N ASP A 19 -12.13 17.60 16.03
CA ASP A 19 -11.63 16.31 16.46
C ASP A 19 -11.36 15.33 15.29
N ALA A 20 -11.02 15.86 14.12
CA ALA A 20 -10.68 15.04 12.94
C ALA A 20 -9.23 15.29 12.52
N PHE A 21 -8.57 14.22 12.06
CA PHE A 21 -7.24 14.30 11.47
C PHE A 21 -7.24 13.70 10.05
N ARG A 22 -6.21 14.04 9.28
CA ARG A 22 -6.03 13.50 7.93
C ARG A 22 -4.69 12.81 7.81
N PHE A 23 -4.69 11.73 7.03
CA PHE A 23 -3.46 11.09 6.59
C PHE A 23 -3.54 10.75 5.10
N LEU A 24 -2.39 10.50 4.49
CA LEU A 24 -2.29 10.09 3.11
C LEU A 24 -1.98 8.60 3.00
N PHE A 25 -2.45 8.00 1.92
CA PHE A 25 -2.10 6.64 1.54
C PHE A 25 -1.55 6.62 0.12
N ALA A 26 -0.29 6.24 -0.04
CA ALA A 26 0.40 6.15 -1.33
C ALA A 26 0.98 4.73 -1.49
N THR A 27 0.60 4.03 -2.54
CA THR A 27 1.04 2.66 -2.79
C THR A 27 1.54 2.51 -4.22
N ASP A 28 2.31 1.45 -4.48
CA ASP A 28 2.79 1.14 -5.82
C ASP A 28 3.53 2.33 -6.45
N ILE A 29 4.56 2.79 -5.73
CA ILE A 29 5.38 3.96 -6.12
C ILE A 29 6.32 3.56 -7.25
N HIS A 30 6.94 2.38 -7.15
CA HIS A 30 7.84 1.82 -8.15
C HIS A 30 8.84 2.85 -8.67
N VAL A 31 9.55 3.54 -7.75
CA VAL A 31 10.54 4.53 -8.17
C VAL A 31 11.66 3.85 -8.97
N GLN A 32 12.01 4.45 -10.10
CA GLN A 32 13.02 3.94 -11.02
C GLN A 32 13.69 5.11 -11.76
N PRO A 33 14.92 4.94 -12.27
CA PRO A 33 15.59 5.99 -13.04
C PRO A 33 14.98 6.19 -14.43
N GLU A 34 14.34 5.16 -14.99
CA GLU A 34 13.69 5.21 -16.30
C GLU A 34 12.31 5.88 -16.24
N ARG A 35 11.76 6.19 -17.41
CA ARG A 35 10.38 6.71 -17.60
C ARG A 35 10.06 7.92 -16.74
N ALA A 36 11.08 8.69 -16.40
CA ALA A 36 10.94 9.83 -15.51
C ALA A 36 10.29 9.49 -14.14
N GLY A 37 10.45 8.25 -13.65
CA GLY A 37 9.86 7.79 -12.40
C GLY A 37 10.24 8.64 -11.20
N VAL A 38 11.51 9.08 -11.14
CA VAL A 38 11.98 10.02 -10.10
C VAL A 38 11.26 11.36 -10.18
N ALA A 39 11.11 11.93 -11.38
CA ALA A 39 10.42 13.21 -11.57
C ALA A 39 8.94 13.10 -11.23
N GLY A 40 8.30 11.97 -11.63
CA GLY A 40 6.91 11.69 -11.30
C GLY A 40 6.67 11.56 -9.80
N PHE A 41 7.52 10.83 -9.11
CA PHE A 41 7.38 10.69 -7.67
C PHE A 41 7.68 12.01 -6.92
N LYS A 42 8.67 12.80 -7.35
CA LYS A 42 8.89 14.16 -6.82
C LYS A 42 7.67 15.07 -7.05
N GLN A 43 7.00 14.98 -8.21
CA GLN A 43 5.75 15.71 -8.46
C GLN A 43 4.62 15.25 -7.52
N CYS A 44 4.50 13.96 -7.27
CA CYS A 44 3.54 13.40 -6.30
C CYS A 44 3.80 13.96 -4.90
N VAL A 45 5.05 13.93 -4.41
CA VAL A 45 5.46 14.48 -3.11
C VAL A 45 5.12 15.98 -3.02
N ALA A 46 5.43 16.76 -4.06
CA ALA A 46 5.10 18.19 -4.11
C ALA A 46 3.57 18.41 -4.03
N LYS A 47 2.78 17.57 -4.71
CA LYS A 47 1.31 17.62 -4.61
C LYS A 47 0.81 17.32 -3.21
N MET A 48 1.36 16.30 -2.54
CA MET A 48 1.05 15.96 -1.14
C MET A 48 1.30 17.16 -0.21
N ASN A 49 2.46 17.80 -0.33
CA ASN A 49 2.83 18.97 0.47
C ASN A 49 1.94 20.20 0.17
N SER A 50 1.37 20.29 -1.03
CA SER A 50 0.55 21.44 -1.47
C SER A 50 -0.90 21.38 -0.99
N LEU A 51 -1.34 20.29 -0.37
CA LEU A 51 -2.73 20.15 0.09
C LEU A 51 -3.07 21.24 1.12
N SER A 52 -4.16 21.96 0.91
CA SER A 52 -4.59 23.07 1.78
C SER A 52 -4.96 22.58 3.18
N ALA A 53 -5.61 21.43 3.27
CA ALA A 53 -5.87 20.76 4.52
C ALA A 53 -4.74 19.76 4.79
N LYS A 54 -3.78 20.21 5.60
CA LYS A 54 -2.53 19.48 5.85
C LYS A 54 -2.79 18.09 6.45
N PRO A 55 -2.27 17.03 5.84
CA PRO A 55 -2.27 15.71 6.44
C PRO A 55 -1.19 15.65 7.54
N GLU A 56 -1.43 14.83 8.55
CA GLU A 56 -0.53 14.70 9.69
C GLU A 56 0.60 13.69 9.43
N PHE A 57 0.36 12.71 8.55
CA PHE A 57 1.36 11.72 8.13
C PHE A 57 0.98 11.06 6.80
N LEU A 58 1.96 10.36 6.24
CA LEU A 58 1.79 9.47 5.08
C LEU A 58 1.93 8.01 5.54
N ILE A 59 1.09 7.13 5.02
CA ILE A 59 1.34 5.68 5.02
C ILE A 59 1.64 5.24 3.60
N THR A 60 2.77 4.55 3.40
CA THR A 60 3.03 3.90 2.11
C THR A 60 2.49 2.47 2.13
N GLY A 61 1.88 2.05 1.05
CA GLY A 61 1.22 0.74 0.90
C GLY A 61 2.07 -0.35 0.27
N GLY A 62 3.40 -0.19 0.25
CA GLY A 62 4.33 -1.15 -0.38
C GLY A 62 4.67 -0.83 -1.83
N ASP A 63 5.58 -1.62 -2.39
CA ASP A 63 6.17 -1.44 -3.71
C ASP A 63 6.78 -0.04 -3.89
N LEU A 64 7.72 0.27 -2.98
CA LEU A 64 8.38 1.58 -2.88
C LEU A 64 9.36 1.78 -4.03
N ILE A 65 10.13 0.75 -4.35
CA ILE A 65 11.09 0.71 -5.45
C ILE A 65 10.57 -0.14 -6.62
N MET A 66 11.17 0.02 -7.78
CA MET A 66 10.69 -0.66 -8.98
C MET A 66 10.81 -2.17 -8.89
N ASP A 67 11.95 -2.68 -8.45
CA ASP A 67 12.15 -4.12 -8.40
C ASP A 67 13.37 -4.52 -7.56
N ALA A 68 13.14 -5.32 -6.52
CA ALA A 68 14.20 -6.06 -5.83
C ALA A 68 14.09 -7.58 -6.05
N LEU A 69 12.98 -8.05 -6.65
CA LEU A 69 12.72 -9.48 -6.84
C LEU A 69 13.69 -10.10 -7.85
N ASP A 70 13.79 -9.51 -9.04
CA ASP A 70 14.43 -10.11 -10.21
C ASP A 70 15.84 -9.54 -10.48
N VAL A 71 16.17 -8.37 -9.95
CA VAL A 71 17.40 -7.65 -10.30
C VAL A 71 18.55 -7.89 -9.32
N GLY A 72 19.76 -7.49 -9.73
CA GLY A 72 20.96 -7.57 -8.88
C GLY A 72 21.05 -6.39 -7.90
N MET A 73 21.90 -6.57 -6.87
CA MET A 73 22.02 -5.65 -5.74
C MET A 73 22.40 -4.21 -6.11
N ASP A 74 23.18 -3.99 -7.18
CA ASP A 74 23.54 -2.63 -7.62
C ASP A 74 22.29 -1.85 -8.03
N ARG A 75 21.36 -2.52 -8.73
CA ARG A 75 20.07 -1.93 -9.11
C ARG A 75 19.18 -1.68 -7.89
N VAL A 76 19.08 -2.63 -6.99
CA VAL A 76 18.33 -2.49 -5.72
C VAL A 76 18.84 -1.27 -4.94
N LYS A 77 20.15 -1.14 -4.75
CA LYS A 77 20.77 -0.01 -4.04
C LYS A 77 20.52 1.33 -4.73
N LEU A 78 20.59 1.36 -6.06
CA LEU A 78 20.27 2.56 -6.83
C LEU A 78 18.82 2.99 -6.58
N GLU A 79 17.86 2.09 -6.70
CA GLU A 79 16.44 2.42 -6.56
C GLU A 79 16.10 2.88 -5.14
N TRP A 80 16.66 2.23 -4.11
CA TRP A 80 16.53 2.71 -2.74
C TRP A 80 17.12 4.12 -2.54
N SER A 81 18.25 4.43 -3.17
CA SER A 81 18.83 5.78 -3.09
C SER A 81 17.93 6.82 -3.75
N LEU A 82 17.30 6.48 -4.88
CA LEU A 82 16.35 7.35 -5.57
C LEU A 82 15.07 7.56 -4.75
N PHE A 83 14.57 6.52 -4.11
CA PHE A 83 13.45 6.62 -3.19
C PHE A 83 13.76 7.58 -2.04
N ASP A 84 14.90 7.39 -1.37
CA ASP A 84 15.34 8.26 -0.27
C ASP A 84 15.46 9.71 -0.71
N GLU A 85 16.03 9.96 -1.89
CA GLU A 85 16.15 11.31 -2.43
C GLU A 85 14.79 11.99 -2.63
N CYS A 86 13.83 11.26 -3.19
CA CYS A 86 12.47 11.77 -3.37
C CYS A 86 11.79 12.07 -2.04
N MET A 87 11.96 11.17 -1.06
CA MET A 87 11.33 11.30 0.27
C MET A 87 11.88 12.45 1.11
N LYS A 88 13.10 12.94 0.85
CA LYS A 88 13.63 14.16 1.49
C LYS A 88 12.77 15.40 1.27
N GLY A 89 12.00 15.43 0.19
CA GLY A 89 11.08 16.53 -0.13
C GLY A 89 9.75 16.48 0.61
N LEU A 90 9.43 15.39 1.30
CA LEU A 90 8.16 15.25 2.01
C LEU A 90 8.20 15.99 3.36
N GLU A 91 7.14 16.77 3.65
CA GLU A 91 7.06 17.65 4.83
C GLU A 91 6.30 17.03 6.02
N MET A 92 6.03 15.72 5.98
CA MET A 92 5.30 15.03 7.04
C MET A 92 5.95 13.70 7.43
N PRO A 93 5.70 13.17 8.64
CA PRO A 93 6.13 11.84 9.04
C PRO A 93 5.59 10.74 8.12
N VAL A 94 6.32 9.62 8.03
CA VAL A 94 5.93 8.49 7.17
C VAL A 94 5.95 7.19 7.94
N HIS A 95 4.95 6.36 7.66
CA HIS A 95 4.88 4.96 8.07
C HIS A 95 4.92 4.08 6.82
N HIS A 96 5.92 3.19 6.74
CA HIS A 96 6.09 2.32 5.58
C HIS A 96 5.50 0.93 5.80
N THR A 97 4.85 0.40 4.76
CA THR A 97 4.43 -1.00 4.61
C THR A 97 5.26 -1.63 3.49
N ILE A 98 5.63 -2.89 3.63
CA ILE A 98 6.41 -3.63 2.64
C ILE A 98 5.53 -4.12 1.49
N GLY A 99 6.02 -4.04 0.23
CA GLY A 99 5.45 -4.70 -0.93
C GLY A 99 6.34 -5.83 -1.46
N ASN A 100 5.86 -6.55 -2.47
CA ASN A 100 6.62 -7.66 -3.03
C ASN A 100 7.86 -7.19 -3.81
N HIS A 101 7.80 -6.03 -4.45
CA HIS A 101 8.96 -5.45 -5.14
C HIS A 101 10.03 -4.88 -4.20
N ASP A 102 9.73 -4.77 -2.91
CA ASP A 102 10.71 -4.35 -1.88
C ASP A 102 11.52 -5.55 -1.32
N VAL A 103 11.20 -6.79 -1.75
CA VAL A 103 11.80 -8.04 -1.24
C VAL A 103 12.89 -8.53 -2.18
N VAL A 104 14.11 -8.66 -1.67
CA VAL A 104 15.29 -8.99 -2.47
C VAL A 104 15.33 -10.49 -2.81
N GLY A 105 15.40 -10.80 -4.11
CA GLY A 105 15.76 -12.13 -4.58
C GLY A 105 14.69 -13.22 -4.47
N TRP A 106 13.46 -12.88 -4.08
CA TRP A 106 12.34 -13.85 -4.02
C TRP A 106 11.69 -14.03 -5.39
N SER A 107 12.54 -14.43 -6.33
CA SER A 107 12.14 -14.85 -7.68
C SER A 107 13.13 -15.89 -8.17
N ALA A 108 12.62 -16.88 -8.89
CA ALA A 108 13.47 -17.90 -9.55
C ALA A 108 14.41 -17.30 -10.60
N LYS A 109 14.14 -16.09 -11.08
CA LYS A 109 14.96 -15.36 -12.07
C LYS A 109 16.08 -14.56 -11.42
N SER A 110 16.00 -14.29 -10.12
CA SER A 110 16.98 -13.44 -9.44
C SER A 110 18.37 -14.08 -9.41
N ILE A 111 19.38 -13.25 -9.64
CA ILE A 111 20.79 -13.62 -9.45
C ILE A 111 21.20 -13.56 -7.97
N VAL A 112 20.45 -12.86 -7.12
CA VAL A 112 20.66 -12.83 -5.66
C VAL A 112 20.18 -14.14 -5.06
N GLN A 113 21.02 -14.80 -4.27
CA GLN A 113 20.78 -16.15 -3.76
C GLN A 113 20.37 -16.16 -2.29
N PRO A 114 19.60 -17.19 -1.83
CA PRO A 114 19.45 -17.46 -0.42
C PRO A 114 20.81 -17.59 0.27
N GLY A 115 21.06 -16.80 1.31
CA GLY A 115 22.35 -16.71 1.98
C GLY A 115 23.17 -15.46 1.66
N ASP A 116 22.83 -14.72 0.61
CA ASP A 116 23.40 -13.40 0.37
C ASP A 116 22.97 -12.45 1.49
N GLN A 117 23.86 -11.50 1.82
CA GLN A 117 23.70 -10.63 3.00
C GLN A 117 22.36 -9.90 3.04
N ASP A 118 21.85 -9.45 1.90
CA ASP A 118 20.66 -8.60 1.79
C ASP A 118 19.42 -9.36 1.26
N TYR A 119 19.48 -10.70 1.20
CA TYR A 119 18.39 -11.53 0.71
C TYR A 119 17.09 -11.37 1.52
N GLY A 120 15.98 -11.39 0.83
CA GLY A 120 14.64 -11.34 1.44
C GLY A 120 14.23 -9.93 1.89
N LYS A 121 13.62 -9.84 3.06
CA LYS A 121 13.03 -8.60 3.59
C LYS A 121 13.99 -7.75 4.42
N LYS A 122 15.26 -8.12 4.47
CA LYS A 122 16.23 -7.54 5.40
C LYS A 122 16.41 -6.03 5.21
N ILE A 123 16.61 -5.59 3.96
CA ILE A 123 16.78 -4.15 3.67
C ILE A 123 15.59 -3.35 4.20
N PHE A 124 14.37 -3.77 3.92
CA PHE A 124 13.16 -3.07 4.38
C PHE A 124 13.07 -3.08 5.91
N SER A 125 13.26 -4.22 6.56
CA SER A 125 13.12 -4.35 8.01
C SER A 125 14.16 -3.54 8.79
N GLU A 126 15.40 -3.46 8.30
CA GLU A 126 16.46 -2.62 8.90
C GLU A 126 16.20 -1.14 8.71
N ARG A 127 15.66 -0.72 7.54
CA ARG A 127 15.38 0.68 7.25
C ARG A 127 14.18 1.24 8.02
N TYR A 128 13.12 0.48 8.14
CA TYR A 128 11.82 1.01 8.57
C TYR A 128 11.18 0.28 9.74
N GLY A 129 11.64 -0.91 10.08
CA GLY A 129 10.95 -1.80 11.01
C GLY A 129 11.75 -2.20 12.25
N GLN A 130 12.98 -1.70 12.42
CA GLN A 130 13.87 -2.13 13.53
C GLN A 130 13.99 -3.67 13.62
N GLY A 131 14.13 -4.32 12.45
CA GLY A 131 14.20 -5.77 12.32
C GLY A 131 12.87 -6.49 12.09
N LYS A 132 11.74 -5.77 12.05
CA LYS A 132 10.41 -6.31 11.73
C LYS A 132 9.83 -5.69 10.46
N THR A 133 8.86 -6.36 9.84
CA THR A 133 8.15 -5.86 8.66
C THR A 133 6.71 -5.48 8.94
N TYR A 134 6.25 -5.68 10.17
CA TYR A 134 4.90 -5.35 10.62
C TYR A 134 4.93 -4.67 12.00
N ARG A 135 3.96 -3.81 12.26
CA ARG A 135 3.84 -3.05 13.50
C ARG A 135 2.48 -2.40 13.64
N SER A 136 2.19 -1.85 14.81
CA SER A 136 1.03 -1.00 15.08
C SER A 136 1.40 0.30 15.79
N PHE A 137 0.49 1.26 15.75
CA PHE A 137 0.58 2.52 16.49
C PHE A 137 -0.80 3.15 16.66
N ASP A 138 -0.95 4.02 17.65
CA ASP A 138 -2.16 4.79 17.88
C ASP A 138 -2.00 6.23 17.42
N HIS A 139 -3.06 6.78 16.82
CA HIS A 139 -3.11 8.19 16.44
C HIS A 139 -4.55 8.70 16.40
N GLY A 140 -4.80 9.87 17.01
CA GLY A 140 -6.11 10.54 16.95
C GLY A 140 -7.30 9.69 17.42
N GLY A 141 -7.08 8.76 18.37
CA GLY A 141 -8.11 7.85 18.86
C GLY A 141 -8.39 6.64 17.95
N TRP A 142 -7.57 6.42 16.94
CA TRP A 142 -7.58 5.28 16.03
C TRP A 142 -6.35 4.41 16.24
N HIS A 143 -6.51 3.11 16.01
CA HIS A 143 -5.43 2.15 16.01
C HIS A 143 -5.06 1.77 14.57
N PHE A 144 -3.77 1.85 14.24
CA PHE A 144 -3.22 1.55 12.92
C PHE A 144 -2.37 0.29 12.99
N ILE A 145 -2.61 -0.63 12.08
CA ILE A 145 -1.87 -1.89 11.95
C ILE A 145 -1.29 -1.96 10.55
N LEU A 146 0.04 -2.01 10.45
CA LEU A 146 0.77 -2.22 9.20
C LEU A 146 1.20 -3.67 9.13
N LEU A 147 0.69 -4.41 8.15
CA LEU A 147 0.95 -5.84 7.96
C LEU A 147 1.93 -6.10 6.82
N ASP A 148 2.69 -7.14 6.99
CA ASP A 148 3.48 -7.76 5.93
C ASP A 148 2.64 -8.88 5.30
N SER A 149 2.16 -8.66 4.09
CA SER A 149 1.35 -9.63 3.34
C SER A 149 2.15 -10.43 2.32
N ILE A 150 3.49 -10.37 2.39
CA ILE A 150 4.38 -11.04 1.45
C ILE A 150 4.93 -12.31 2.09
N GLY A 151 4.37 -13.46 1.76
CA GLY A 151 4.89 -14.77 2.11
C GLY A 151 5.93 -15.26 1.11
N GLN A 152 6.77 -16.19 1.51
CA GLN A 152 7.66 -16.90 0.58
C GLN A 152 7.10 -18.28 0.26
N ASN A 153 6.91 -18.57 -1.01
CA ASN A 153 6.64 -19.92 -1.49
C ASN A 153 7.98 -20.65 -1.69
N ALA A 154 8.34 -21.48 -0.73
CA ALA A 154 9.62 -22.20 -0.75
C ALA A 154 9.75 -23.18 -1.95
N ALA A 155 8.63 -23.70 -2.47
CA ALA A 155 8.64 -24.65 -3.57
C ALA A 155 8.97 -23.99 -4.92
N THR A 156 8.56 -22.72 -5.11
CA THR A 156 8.75 -22.00 -6.37
C THR A 156 9.85 -20.94 -6.30
N ARG A 157 10.40 -20.70 -5.10
CA ARG A 157 11.30 -19.58 -4.82
C ARG A 157 10.72 -18.24 -5.27
N ASP A 158 9.43 -18.05 -5.04
CA ASP A 158 8.72 -16.85 -5.41
C ASP A 158 7.91 -16.34 -4.21
N TYR A 159 7.34 -15.15 -4.30
CA TYR A 159 6.45 -14.67 -3.27
C TYR A 159 5.03 -15.23 -3.44
N GLU A 160 4.28 -15.21 -2.37
CA GLU A 160 2.84 -15.44 -2.33
C GLU A 160 2.17 -14.42 -1.39
N GLY A 161 0.90 -14.14 -1.60
CA GLY A 161 0.09 -13.34 -0.69
C GLY A 161 -0.22 -14.15 0.57
N ARG A 162 0.41 -13.82 1.71
CA ARG A 162 0.21 -14.54 2.96
C ARG A 162 0.59 -13.68 4.17
N ILE A 163 -0.22 -13.76 5.21
CA ILE A 163 0.15 -13.32 6.57
C ILE A 163 0.70 -14.55 7.29
N ASP A 164 1.93 -14.51 7.75
CA ASP A 164 2.53 -15.65 8.43
C ASP A 164 1.94 -15.90 9.84
N ASP A 165 2.17 -17.09 10.38
CA ASP A 165 1.53 -17.54 11.62
C ASP A 165 2.02 -16.75 12.85
N ASP A 166 3.29 -16.32 12.85
CA ASP A 166 3.84 -15.47 13.91
C ASP A 166 3.17 -14.09 13.91
N GLN A 167 2.98 -13.53 12.72
CA GLN A 167 2.29 -12.25 12.55
C GLN A 167 0.79 -12.37 12.90
N LEU A 168 0.12 -13.48 12.55
CA LEU A 168 -1.27 -13.71 12.98
C LEU A 168 -1.38 -13.82 14.51
N THR A 169 -0.43 -14.47 15.16
CA THR A 169 -0.36 -14.55 16.61
C THR A 169 -0.16 -13.17 17.24
N TRP A 170 0.77 -12.39 16.70
CA TRP A 170 1.01 -11.01 17.12
C TRP A 170 -0.24 -10.13 16.90
N LEU A 171 -0.86 -10.21 15.71
CA LEU A 171 -2.07 -9.44 15.37
C LEU A 171 -3.21 -9.73 16.35
N LYS A 172 -3.41 -11.00 16.71
CA LYS A 172 -4.40 -11.38 17.71
C LYS A 172 -4.14 -10.70 19.06
N ALA A 173 -2.90 -10.79 19.55
CA ALA A 173 -2.52 -10.19 20.81
C ALA A 173 -2.61 -8.64 20.79
N ASP A 174 -2.34 -8.03 19.67
CA ASP A 174 -2.44 -6.59 19.47
C ASP A 174 -3.91 -6.12 19.50
N LEU A 175 -4.77 -6.76 18.73
CA LEU A 175 -6.21 -6.50 18.70
C LEU A 175 -6.88 -6.74 20.07
N GLU A 176 -6.47 -7.78 20.82
CA GLU A 176 -6.96 -8.02 22.18
C GLU A 176 -6.65 -6.85 23.12
N LYS A 177 -5.48 -6.20 23.00
CA LYS A 177 -5.12 -5.01 23.78
C LYS A 177 -5.94 -3.78 23.38
N VAL A 178 -6.19 -3.60 22.09
CA VAL A 178 -7.00 -2.51 21.53
C VAL A 178 -8.48 -2.64 21.99
N GLY A 179 -8.95 -3.86 22.09
CA GLY A 179 -10.34 -4.17 22.44
C GLY A 179 -11.33 -3.92 21.30
N THR A 180 -12.60 -3.88 21.64
CA THR A 180 -13.70 -3.94 20.64
C THR A 180 -14.27 -2.57 20.26
N ARG A 181 -13.84 -1.48 20.91
CA ARG A 181 -14.41 -0.14 20.73
C ARG A 181 -13.57 0.78 19.86
N MET A 182 -12.25 0.78 20.04
CA MET A 182 -11.35 1.65 19.28
C MET A 182 -11.45 1.32 17.79
N PRO A 183 -11.65 2.31 16.91
CA PRO A 183 -11.66 2.09 15.46
C PRO A 183 -10.25 1.71 14.97
N VAL A 184 -10.20 0.72 14.09
CA VAL A 184 -8.95 0.14 13.58
C VAL A 184 -8.85 0.34 12.08
N ILE A 185 -7.67 0.75 11.62
CA ILE A 185 -7.26 0.76 10.22
C ILE A 185 -6.14 -0.25 10.04
N ILE A 186 -6.28 -1.12 9.04
CA ILE A 186 -5.25 -2.09 8.67
C ILE A 186 -4.70 -1.73 7.30
N VAL A 187 -3.39 -1.83 7.14
CA VAL A 187 -2.71 -1.59 5.86
C VAL A 187 -1.89 -2.83 5.52
N SER A 188 -2.04 -3.32 4.31
CA SER A 188 -1.23 -4.40 3.73
C SER A 188 -0.92 -4.07 2.28
N HIS A 189 0.09 -4.69 1.68
CA HIS A 189 0.35 -4.47 0.26
C HIS A 189 -0.58 -5.33 -0.60
N ILE A 190 -0.48 -6.66 -0.49
CA ILE A 190 -1.36 -7.57 -1.24
C ILE A 190 -2.78 -7.53 -0.65
N PRO A 191 -3.82 -7.34 -1.48
CA PRO A 191 -5.19 -7.22 -1.01
C PRO A 191 -5.76 -8.55 -0.50
N PHE A 192 -6.72 -8.47 0.41
CA PHE A 192 -7.46 -9.62 0.91
C PHE A 192 -8.61 -10.02 -0.02
N PHE A 193 -9.18 -9.07 -0.74
CA PHE A 193 -10.29 -9.24 -1.65
C PHE A 193 -10.12 -8.36 -2.87
N SER A 194 -10.51 -8.87 -4.04
CA SER A 194 -10.63 -8.12 -5.29
C SER A 194 -11.62 -8.81 -6.22
N VAL A 195 -12.40 -8.04 -6.92
CA VAL A 195 -13.27 -8.50 -8.02
C VAL A 195 -12.83 -7.92 -9.37
N TRP A 196 -11.78 -7.11 -9.36
CA TRP A 196 -11.34 -6.39 -10.54
C TRP A 196 -11.02 -7.30 -11.73
N HIS A 197 -10.32 -8.40 -11.47
CA HIS A 197 -9.95 -9.34 -12.53
C HIS A 197 -11.17 -10.02 -13.15
N GLN A 198 -12.21 -10.30 -12.37
CA GLN A 198 -13.47 -10.82 -12.89
C GLN A 198 -14.19 -9.79 -13.77
N VAL A 199 -14.09 -8.50 -13.42
CA VAL A 199 -14.66 -7.41 -14.22
C VAL A 199 -14.02 -7.34 -15.62
N ILE A 200 -12.69 -7.49 -15.71
CA ILE A 200 -11.95 -7.32 -16.98
C ILE A 200 -11.74 -8.61 -17.76
N LYS A 201 -11.75 -9.78 -17.11
CA LYS A 201 -11.47 -11.09 -17.72
C LYS A 201 -12.64 -12.06 -17.68
N GLY A 202 -13.75 -11.68 -17.03
CA GLY A 202 -14.95 -12.50 -16.90
C GLY A 202 -15.06 -13.22 -15.56
N PRO A 203 -16.28 -13.63 -15.17
CA PRO A 203 -16.61 -14.12 -13.83
C PRO A 203 -15.90 -15.41 -13.43
N SER A 204 -15.47 -16.21 -14.39
CA SER A 204 -14.76 -17.48 -14.14
C SER A 204 -13.23 -17.31 -14.01
N PHE A 205 -12.71 -16.08 -14.11
CA PHE A 205 -11.27 -15.87 -13.98
C PHE A 205 -10.83 -16.18 -12.54
N HIS A 206 -9.83 -17.04 -12.42
CA HIS A 206 -9.26 -17.45 -11.15
C HIS A 206 -7.99 -16.65 -10.86
N LEU A 207 -7.90 -16.07 -9.67
CA LEU A 207 -6.70 -15.38 -9.19
C LEU A 207 -5.71 -16.38 -8.60
N ASP A 208 -4.44 -16.17 -8.87
CA ASP A 208 -3.37 -16.99 -8.28
C ASP A 208 -3.00 -16.51 -6.85
N GLY A 209 -2.17 -17.29 -6.17
CA GLY A 209 -1.74 -17.00 -4.81
C GLY A 209 -0.84 -15.76 -4.66
N LYS A 210 -0.48 -15.08 -5.76
CA LYS A 210 0.27 -13.83 -5.70
C LYS A 210 -0.64 -12.61 -5.67
N ALA A 211 -1.83 -12.72 -6.23
CA ALA A 211 -2.75 -11.61 -6.40
C ALA A 211 -3.55 -11.25 -5.14
N LEU A 212 -3.79 -12.23 -4.26
CA LEU A 212 -4.56 -12.08 -3.03
C LEU A 212 -3.89 -12.81 -1.87
N VAL A 213 -4.19 -12.37 -0.63
CA VAL A 213 -3.76 -13.07 0.58
C VAL A 213 -4.48 -14.42 0.68
N ALA A 214 -3.71 -15.51 0.59
CA ALA A 214 -4.25 -16.88 0.51
C ALA A 214 -4.96 -17.33 1.80
N ASN A 215 -4.45 -16.92 2.98
CA ASN A 215 -5.03 -17.28 4.28
C ASN A 215 -6.00 -16.23 4.82
N VAL A 216 -6.82 -15.66 3.92
CA VAL A 216 -7.79 -14.60 4.25
C VAL A 216 -8.83 -15.02 5.30
N PHE A 217 -9.16 -16.31 5.39
CA PHE A 217 -10.17 -16.79 6.34
C PHE A 217 -9.69 -16.68 7.79
N GLU A 218 -8.43 -17.02 8.05
CA GLU A 218 -7.79 -16.90 9.36
C GLU A 218 -7.73 -15.43 9.78
N PHE A 219 -7.29 -14.57 8.89
CA PHE A 219 -7.27 -13.12 9.08
C PHE A 219 -8.67 -12.58 9.40
N ARG A 220 -9.67 -12.90 8.57
CA ARG A 220 -11.04 -12.40 8.75
C ARG A 220 -11.64 -12.78 10.10
N LYS A 221 -11.40 -13.99 10.59
CA LYS A 221 -11.86 -14.44 11.91
C LYS A 221 -11.36 -13.55 13.05
N LEU A 222 -10.11 -13.06 12.96
CA LEU A 222 -9.56 -12.15 13.96
C LEU A 222 -10.26 -10.78 13.93
N LEU A 223 -10.77 -10.34 12.78
CA LEU A 223 -11.40 -9.03 12.63
C LEU A 223 -12.87 -9.01 13.05
N GLU A 224 -13.56 -10.16 13.06
CA GLU A 224 -15.01 -10.23 13.26
C GLU A 224 -15.49 -9.63 14.62
N THR A 225 -14.65 -9.71 15.63
CA THR A 225 -14.94 -9.22 16.99
C THR A 225 -14.41 -7.83 17.30
N HIS A 226 -13.65 -7.22 16.37
CA HIS A 226 -12.99 -5.92 16.58
C HIS A 226 -13.60 -4.85 15.67
N ASN A 227 -13.41 -3.58 16.03
CA ASN A 227 -13.97 -2.44 15.29
C ASN A 227 -13.12 -2.03 14.08
N VAL A 228 -12.83 -2.98 13.17
CA VAL A 228 -12.08 -2.69 11.95
C VAL A 228 -12.98 -1.96 10.97
N LYS A 229 -12.61 -0.72 10.66
CA LYS A 229 -13.35 0.19 9.77
C LYS A 229 -12.82 0.14 8.35
N LEU A 230 -11.51 0.08 8.20
CA LEU A 230 -10.84 0.24 6.92
C LEU A 230 -9.66 -0.71 6.79
N VAL A 231 -9.56 -1.34 5.62
CA VAL A 231 -8.36 -2.09 5.19
C VAL A 231 -7.87 -1.46 3.89
N LEU A 232 -6.65 -0.95 3.88
CA LEU A 232 -5.99 -0.34 2.73
C LEU A 232 -5.00 -1.33 2.12
N SER A 233 -4.94 -1.37 0.80
CA SER A 233 -3.98 -2.21 0.06
C SER A 233 -3.57 -1.57 -1.28
N GLY A 234 -2.55 -2.13 -1.90
CA GLY A 234 -2.03 -1.78 -3.21
C GLY A 234 -2.04 -2.96 -4.17
N HIS A 235 -0.90 -3.19 -4.83
CA HIS A 235 -0.57 -4.34 -5.65
C HIS A 235 -1.31 -4.44 -6.99
N GLY A 236 -2.62 -4.21 -7.00
CA GLY A 236 -3.42 -4.30 -8.22
C GLY A 236 -3.31 -3.08 -9.14
N HIS A 237 -2.70 -1.99 -8.69
CA HIS A 237 -2.61 -0.69 -9.39
C HIS A 237 -3.96 -0.09 -9.75
N VAL A 238 -5.05 -0.56 -9.18
CA VAL A 238 -6.41 -0.10 -9.48
C VAL A 238 -7.05 0.53 -8.26
N LEU A 239 -7.98 1.44 -8.50
CA LEU A 239 -8.83 1.97 -7.44
C LEU A 239 -10.08 1.08 -7.32
N GLU A 240 -10.12 0.27 -6.29
CA GLU A 240 -11.24 -0.63 -6.02
C GLU A 240 -11.73 -0.45 -4.58
N LYS A 241 -13.05 -0.46 -4.39
CA LYS A 241 -13.69 -0.36 -3.08
C LYS A 241 -14.67 -1.49 -2.91
N ILE A 242 -14.47 -2.30 -1.87
CA ILE A 242 -15.34 -3.43 -1.50
C ILE A 242 -15.78 -3.20 -0.05
N GLU A 243 -17.04 -3.41 0.25
CA GLU A 243 -17.59 -3.33 1.59
C GLU A 243 -18.14 -4.70 2.01
N ILE A 244 -17.63 -5.23 3.13
CA ILE A 244 -18.06 -6.51 3.68
C ILE A 244 -18.42 -6.28 5.16
N GLY A 245 -19.72 -6.41 5.48
CA GLY A 245 -20.21 -6.09 6.81
C GLY A 245 -19.97 -4.62 7.15
N ARG A 246 -19.16 -4.37 8.18
CA ARG A 246 -18.82 -2.99 8.64
C ARG A 246 -17.43 -2.52 8.17
N THR A 247 -16.69 -3.37 7.48
CA THR A 247 -15.32 -3.09 7.06
C THR A 247 -15.29 -2.72 5.58
N ARG A 248 -14.64 -1.62 5.27
CA ARG A 248 -14.36 -1.21 3.89
C ARG A 248 -12.93 -1.59 3.51
N TYR A 249 -12.79 -2.29 2.38
CA TYR A 249 -11.52 -2.67 1.77
C TYR A 249 -11.29 -1.78 0.57
N ILE A 250 -10.13 -1.10 0.53
CA ILE A 250 -9.79 -0.18 -0.57
C ILE A 250 -8.40 -0.54 -1.11
N GLN A 251 -8.32 -0.90 -2.39
CA GLN A 251 -7.09 -0.80 -3.14
C GLN A 251 -6.89 0.65 -3.56
N GLY A 252 -5.74 1.22 -3.23
CA GLY A 252 -5.52 2.66 -3.27
C GLY A 252 -5.22 3.27 -4.63
N GLY A 253 -5.25 2.49 -5.72
CA GLY A 253 -4.67 2.92 -6.99
C GLY A 253 -3.13 2.88 -6.90
N ALA A 254 -2.43 3.41 -7.89
CA ALA A 254 -0.97 3.40 -7.92
C ALA A 254 -0.39 4.81 -8.13
N VAL A 255 0.65 5.16 -7.36
CA VAL A 255 1.40 6.39 -7.60
C VAL A 255 2.04 6.38 -8.99
N CYS A 256 2.55 5.23 -9.42
CA CYS A 256 3.18 5.08 -10.73
C CYS A 256 2.21 4.80 -11.88
N GLY A 257 0.90 4.66 -11.62
CA GLY A 257 -0.03 4.14 -12.62
C GLY A 257 0.43 2.78 -13.17
N MET A 258 0.55 2.64 -14.49
CA MET A 258 1.13 1.46 -15.14
C MET A 258 2.66 1.62 -15.23
N TRP A 259 3.36 1.54 -14.08
CA TRP A 259 4.84 1.65 -14.02
C TRP A 259 5.36 2.88 -14.81
N TRP A 260 4.78 4.06 -14.56
CA TRP A 260 5.11 5.33 -15.19
C TRP A 260 4.80 5.42 -16.71
N LYS A 261 3.95 4.51 -17.21
CA LYS A 261 3.50 4.49 -18.62
C LYS A 261 2.11 5.10 -18.83
N GLY A 262 1.52 5.66 -17.80
CA GLY A 262 0.18 6.25 -17.84
C GLY A 262 -0.84 5.51 -16.96
N PRO A 263 -2.11 5.90 -17.04
CA PRO A 263 -3.19 5.36 -16.23
C PRO A 263 -3.39 3.84 -16.41
N VAL A 264 -3.81 3.17 -15.34
CA VAL A 264 -4.24 1.75 -15.37
C VAL A 264 -5.75 1.68 -15.46
N TYR A 265 -6.28 1.16 -16.57
CA TYR A 265 -7.74 1.03 -16.79
C TYR A 265 -8.54 2.30 -16.45
N GLY A 266 -8.00 3.47 -16.77
CA GLY A 266 -8.64 4.74 -16.49
C GLY A 266 -8.42 5.29 -15.08
N ASN A 267 -7.72 4.58 -14.21
CA ASN A 267 -7.28 5.10 -12.91
C ASN A 267 -5.99 5.92 -13.13
N PRO A 268 -6.02 7.25 -12.91
CA PRO A 268 -4.82 8.07 -13.06
C PRO A 268 -3.81 7.80 -11.92
N GLU A 269 -2.60 8.23 -12.13
CA GLU A 269 -1.57 8.31 -11.10
C GLU A 269 -2.05 9.18 -9.93
N GLY A 270 -1.91 8.69 -8.69
CA GLY A 270 -2.45 9.40 -7.55
C GLY A 270 -2.22 8.71 -6.21
N PHE A 271 -2.88 9.25 -5.20
CA PHE A 271 -2.83 8.76 -3.82
C PHE A 271 -4.17 8.97 -3.10
N GLY A 272 -4.39 8.25 -2.02
CA GLY A 272 -5.56 8.42 -1.16
C GLY A 272 -5.38 9.55 -0.16
N VAL A 273 -6.45 10.30 0.10
CA VAL A 273 -6.58 11.24 1.21
C VAL A 273 -7.67 10.70 2.12
N ILE A 274 -7.32 10.40 3.36
CA ILE A 274 -8.23 9.84 4.34
C ILE A 274 -8.42 10.85 5.47
N GLU A 275 -9.67 11.14 5.80
CA GLU A 275 -10.04 11.92 6.96
C GLU A 275 -10.73 11.00 7.97
N CYS A 276 -10.19 10.92 9.18
CA CYS A 276 -10.70 10.14 10.30
C CYS A 276 -11.30 11.08 11.34
N ARG A 277 -12.44 10.69 11.92
CA ARG A 277 -13.12 11.45 12.95
C ARG A 277 -13.14 10.69 14.27
N ALA A 278 -13.29 11.41 15.37
CA ALA A 278 -13.33 10.85 16.73
C ALA A 278 -14.52 9.88 16.93
N ASP A 279 -15.60 10.02 16.14
CA ASP A 279 -16.76 9.11 16.17
C ASP A 279 -16.49 7.75 15.52
N GLY A 280 -15.29 7.52 14.99
CA GLY A 280 -14.91 6.30 14.29
C GLY A 280 -15.39 6.23 12.83
N GLU A 281 -15.88 7.35 12.27
CA GLU A 281 -16.21 7.45 10.87
C GLU A 281 -15.02 8.02 10.06
N PHE A 282 -14.95 7.67 8.79
CA PHE A 282 -13.90 8.15 7.90
C PHE A 282 -14.42 8.45 6.50
N THR A 283 -13.69 9.29 5.78
CA THR A 283 -13.86 9.49 4.34
C THR A 283 -12.59 9.08 3.60
N TYR A 284 -12.73 8.68 2.35
CA TYR A 284 -11.63 8.39 1.43
C TYR A 284 -11.86 9.12 0.12
N ALA A 285 -10.89 9.92 -0.29
CA ALA A 285 -10.85 10.57 -1.60
C ALA A 285 -9.56 10.19 -2.32
N TYR A 286 -9.65 9.89 -3.62
CA TYR A 286 -8.47 9.67 -4.46
C TYR A 286 -8.05 10.98 -5.10
N GLN A 287 -6.80 11.35 -4.96
CA GLN A 287 -6.22 12.58 -5.48
C GLN A 287 -5.19 12.26 -6.58
N SER A 288 -5.47 12.66 -7.81
CA SER A 288 -4.45 12.68 -8.86
C SER A 288 -3.47 13.83 -8.65
N PHE A 289 -2.21 13.61 -9.04
CA PHE A 289 -1.21 14.67 -9.09
C PHE A 289 -0.91 15.13 -10.53
N ASP A 290 -1.80 14.78 -11.48
CA ASP A 290 -1.81 15.22 -12.87
C ASP A 290 -0.51 14.89 -13.64
N TRP A 291 0.08 13.73 -13.32
CA TRP A 291 1.26 13.24 -14.03
C TRP A 291 0.98 13.10 -15.52
N LYS A 292 1.97 13.45 -16.33
CA LYS A 292 1.94 13.22 -17.77
C LYS A 292 3.13 12.39 -18.16
N VAL A 293 2.87 11.29 -18.86
CA VAL A 293 3.91 10.43 -19.40
C VAL A 293 4.88 11.28 -20.22
N GLN A 294 6.15 11.17 -19.92
CA GLN A 294 7.19 11.84 -20.68
C GLN A 294 7.60 10.92 -21.85
N ALA A 295 7.71 11.51 -23.04
CA ALA A 295 8.07 10.82 -24.27
C ALA A 295 9.52 10.32 -24.25
#